data_eb1342ee9720a07818b4762f2cd31ff1
#
_entry.id   eb1342ee9720a07818b4762f2cd31ff1
#
_cell.length_a   1.000
_cell.length_b   1.000
_cell.length_c   1.000
_cell.angle_alpha   90.00
_cell.angle_beta   90.00
_cell.angle_gamma   90.00
#
_symmetry.space_group_name_H-M   'P 1'
#
loop_
_entity.id
_entity.type
_entity.pdbx_description
1 polymer ?
#
loop_
_entity_poly.entity_id
_entity_poly.type
_entity_poly.pdbx_seq_one_letter_code
_entity_poly.pdbx_strand_id
1 'polypeptide(L)'
;MGWRSWNAFGANIRNETFVQAISALTAKIWSVDGKMVSFADVGYSRVGIDEGWENCSGTAPNDGMRQHDVLGFPMVNTDKFPDLKWLVDYGHRAGVRMGWYLNGCACGERKERLLNYQGDVQRLHEYGFDAVKLDGCGAATNMTRYAELMAATGRSYEIENCHWGHCGADAWFHNPDGSSCPTASWCPFNHYRTSGDINAGRTSWLANLQTTTRFQDPQAPLSVPGCWAYPDMMEVGRIEGGDVKWSRAHFGAWCVVSAPLVLGLDLGDRAALAAIAPFLTNPEAIAVNQQWAGHPGRKLLDFGQDAPAAATPVCPSDVCPPATPGPVDHAHGDGPHFGPRASSSPAAPLGASGFAVQVWVKPQPEGKLAVYVLNPTPNVTDVAVDLATLGLGPNVTGARVRDLWARKDLGDAKGGLLTASVPSMDSAFLLLTPQPTAQPTAQHSAQHSALHSALPSALPSALPSALPLVEAA
;
A
#
# COMPACT_ATOMS: atom_id res chain seq x y z
N MET A 1 -0.20 4.87 7.13
CA MET A 1 1.21 5.16 6.81
C MET A 1 2.02 5.01 8.11
N GLY A 2 3.27 4.54 8.02
CA GLY A 2 4.07 4.33 9.23
C GLY A 2 5.48 3.85 8.94
N TRP A 3 6.05 3.16 9.93
CA TRP A 3 7.36 2.54 9.90
C TRP A 3 7.32 1.17 10.55
N ARG A 4 8.17 0.24 10.09
CA ARG A 4 8.32 -1.10 10.67
C ARG A 4 9.79 -1.50 10.69
N SER A 5 10.19 -2.26 11.70
CA SER A 5 11.60 -2.50 12.04
C SER A 5 12.33 -3.49 11.14
N TRP A 6 11.62 -4.42 10.43
CA TRP A 6 12.25 -5.59 9.82
C TRP A 6 13.38 -5.27 8.85
N ASN A 7 13.12 -4.42 7.86
CA ASN A 7 14.09 -4.23 6.77
C ASN A 7 15.37 -3.51 7.24
N ALA A 8 15.27 -2.65 8.27
CA ALA A 8 16.45 -1.98 8.83
C ALA A 8 17.23 -2.86 9.81
N PHE A 9 16.55 -3.64 10.65
CA PHE A 9 17.15 -4.26 11.82
C PHE A 9 17.02 -5.79 11.87
N GLY A 10 16.15 -6.40 11.00
CA GLY A 10 15.81 -7.81 11.14
C GLY A 10 15.31 -8.10 12.56
N ALA A 11 15.69 -9.25 13.12
CA ALA A 11 15.38 -9.63 14.50
C ALA A 11 16.25 -8.94 15.56
N ASN A 12 17.20 -8.07 15.17
CA ASN A 12 18.07 -7.35 16.11
C ASN A 12 17.40 -6.05 16.59
N ILE A 13 16.27 -6.21 17.25
CA ILE A 13 15.46 -5.12 17.81
C ILE A 13 15.40 -5.17 19.32
N ARG A 14 15.17 -4.01 19.93
CA ARG A 14 14.97 -3.84 21.37
C ARG A 14 14.17 -2.58 21.65
N ASN A 15 13.78 -2.37 22.88
CA ASN A 15 12.95 -1.24 23.32
C ASN A 15 13.47 0.12 22.80
N GLU A 16 14.78 0.35 22.88
CA GLU A 16 15.43 1.60 22.46
C GLU A 16 15.27 1.88 20.95
N THR A 17 15.25 0.84 20.12
CA THR A 17 15.00 0.95 18.67
C THR A 17 13.69 1.66 18.39
N PHE A 18 12.65 1.33 19.15
CA PHE A 18 11.31 1.91 18.97
C PHE A 18 11.17 3.29 19.58
N VAL A 19 11.80 3.53 20.75
CA VAL A 19 11.87 4.88 21.35
C VAL A 19 12.53 5.85 20.36
N GLN A 20 13.63 5.43 19.71
CA GLN A 20 14.31 6.22 18.69
C GLN A 20 13.43 6.45 17.45
N ALA A 21 12.77 5.41 16.95
CA ALA A 21 11.89 5.51 15.80
C ALA A 21 10.69 6.45 16.04
N ILE A 22 10.04 6.33 17.21
CA ILE A 22 8.95 7.22 17.62
C ILE A 22 9.44 8.68 17.68
N SER A 23 10.60 8.91 18.30
CA SER A 23 11.19 10.24 18.39
C SER A 23 11.49 10.84 17.03
N ALA A 24 12.02 10.03 16.09
CA ALA A 24 12.33 10.49 14.73
C ALA A 24 11.06 10.81 13.92
N LEU A 25 10.00 10.00 14.03
CA LEU A 25 8.73 10.24 13.34
C LEU A 25 8.00 11.49 13.84
N THR A 26 8.14 11.82 15.14
CA THR A 26 7.42 12.95 15.75
C THR A 26 8.22 14.25 15.78
N ALA A 27 9.50 14.21 15.42
CA ALA A 27 10.35 15.42 15.37
C ALA A 27 9.93 16.37 14.25
N LYS A 28 9.56 17.60 14.61
CA LYS A 28 9.17 18.66 13.65
C LYS A 28 10.40 19.36 13.07
N ILE A 29 11.06 18.69 12.15
CA ILE A 29 12.34 19.15 11.56
C ILE A 29 12.30 19.33 10.04
N TRP A 30 11.16 19.00 9.39
CA TRP A 30 10.99 19.12 7.95
C TRP A 30 10.16 20.35 7.60
N SER A 31 10.52 21.05 6.53
CA SER A 31 9.77 22.23 6.08
C SER A 31 8.90 21.86 4.89
N VAL A 32 7.58 22.05 5.04
CA VAL A 32 6.58 21.91 3.95
C VAL A 32 5.77 23.19 3.89
N ASP A 33 5.79 23.87 2.76
CA ASP A 33 5.09 25.15 2.54
C ASP A 33 5.37 26.21 3.63
N GLY A 34 6.64 26.27 4.05
CA GLY A 34 7.09 27.21 5.09
C GLY A 34 6.70 26.82 6.52
N LYS A 35 6.07 25.67 6.72
CA LYS A 35 5.73 25.14 8.06
C LYS A 35 6.66 24.01 8.45
N MET A 36 7.09 24.00 9.70
CA MET A 36 7.83 22.86 10.26
C MET A 36 6.87 21.74 10.60
N VAL A 37 7.13 20.57 10.04
CA VAL A 37 6.32 19.35 10.22
C VAL A 37 7.20 18.18 10.63
N SER A 38 6.58 17.19 11.26
CA SER A 38 7.14 15.85 11.48
C SER A 38 6.63 14.89 10.40
N PHE A 39 7.20 13.70 10.30
CA PHE A 39 6.61 12.63 9.49
C PHE A 39 5.22 12.23 10.00
N ALA A 40 5.01 12.26 11.32
CA ALA A 40 3.70 11.99 11.90
C ALA A 40 2.65 13.02 11.49
N ASP A 41 3.00 14.31 11.40
CA ASP A 41 2.09 15.38 10.92
C ASP A 41 1.63 15.17 9.47
N VAL A 42 2.43 14.53 8.63
CA VAL A 42 2.07 14.20 7.23
C VAL A 42 1.51 12.80 7.06
N GLY A 43 1.24 12.09 8.16
CA GLY A 43 0.49 10.85 8.19
C GLY A 43 1.28 9.57 8.52
N TYR A 44 2.62 9.61 8.65
CA TYR A 44 3.41 8.45 9.11
C TYR A 44 3.32 8.30 10.64
N SER A 45 2.16 7.96 11.13
CA SER A 45 1.83 7.97 12.56
C SER A 45 1.73 6.57 13.19
N ARG A 46 2.35 5.56 12.56
CA ARG A 46 2.39 4.18 13.06
C ARG A 46 3.81 3.69 13.20
N VAL A 47 4.05 2.91 14.26
CA VAL A 47 5.30 2.20 14.50
C VAL A 47 4.99 0.72 14.71
N GLY A 48 5.51 -0.15 13.84
CA GLY A 48 5.31 -1.59 13.92
C GLY A 48 6.55 -2.30 14.47
N ILE A 49 6.35 -3.06 15.52
CA ILE A 49 7.32 -4.06 16.01
C ILE A 49 7.21 -5.26 15.08
N ASP A 50 8.30 -5.65 14.43
CA ASP A 50 8.39 -6.87 13.63
C ASP A 50 9.00 -8.02 14.45
N GLU A 51 9.34 -9.15 13.84
CA GLU A 51 9.94 -10.32 14.48
C GLU A 51 11.22 -9.98 15.24
N GLY A 52 11.49 -10.69 16.32
CA GLY A 52 12.68 -10.51 17.18
C GLY A 52 12.36 -10.10 18.60
N TRP A 53 11.07 -9.93 18.94
CA TRP A 53 10.60 -9.66 20.32
C TRP A 53 10.36 -10.93 21.13
N GLU A 54 10.31 -12.10 20.48
CA GLU A 54 9.89 -13.36 21.03
C GLU A 54 10.91 -13.93 22.01
N ASN A 55 10.39 -14.57 23.05
CA ASN A 55 11.14 -15.53 23.88
C ASN A 55 10.76 -16.95 23.44
N CYS A 56 11.69 -17.65 22.80
CA CYS A 56 11.50 -19.00 22.30
C CYS A 56 11.73 -20.10 23.35
N SER A 57 11.67 -19.79 24.64
CA SER A 57 11.88 -20.75 25.74
C SER A 57 10.63 -21.52 26.16
N GLY A 58 9.48 -21.25 25.56
CA GLY A 58 8.23 -21.96 25.81
C GLY A 58 8.38 -23.45 25.58
N THR A 59 7.96 -24.23 26.55
CA THR A 59 8.01 -25.70 26.51
C THR A 59 6.62 -26.26 26.65
N ALA A 60 6.08 -26.83 25.57
CA ALA A 60 5.10 -27.86 25.75
C ALA A 60 5.79 -29.19 25.41
N PRO A 61 5.86 -30.15 26.34
CA PRO A 61 6.39 -31.44 26.05
C PRO A 61 5.63 -32.06 24.85
N ASN A 62 6.35 -32.46 23.82
CA ASN A 62 5.86 -33.14 22.61
C ASN A 62 5.17 -32.27 21.53
N ASP A 63 5.08 -30.94 21.66
CA ASP A 63 4.30 -30.12 20.71
C ASP A 63 5.10 -29.14 19.85
N GLY A 64 6.41 -28.98 20.12
CA GLY A 64 7.24 -28.04 19.40
C GLY A 64 6.85 -26.57 19.62
N MET A 65 5.98 -26.29 20.59
CA MET A 65 5.62 -24.89 20.94
C MET A 65 6.80 -24.23 21.64
N ARG A 66 7.23 -23.12 21.10
CA ARG A 66 8.36 -22.37 21.66
C ARG A 66 8.04 -20.89 21.87
N GLN A 67 7.06 -20.34 21.16
CA GLN A 67 6.65 -18.96 21.27
C GLN A 67 5.57 -18.76 22.34
N HIS A 68 4.69 -19.72 22.53
CA HIS A 68 3.58 -19.65 23.49
C HIS A 68 3.84 -20.51 24.72
N ASP A 69 3.34 -20.06 25.84
CA ASP A 69 3.30 -20.87 27.07
C ASP A 69 2.19 -21.94 27.00
N VAL A 70 2.03 -22.70 28.09
CA VAL A 70 1.02 -23.79 28.16
C VAL A 70 -0.42 -23.29 28.11
N LEU A 71 -0.64 -22.01 28.39
CA LEU A 71 -1.95 -21.34 28.36
C LEU A 71 -2.22 -20.65 27.00
N GLY A 72 -1.24 -20.70 26.10
CA GLY A 72 -1.35 -20.09 24.76
C GLY A 72 -0.94 -18.61 24.72
N PHE A 73 -0.32 -18.06 25.78
CA PHE A 73 0.14 -16.69 25.75
C PHE A 73 1.50 -16.55 25.07
N PRO A 74 1.66 -15.61 24.14
CA PRO A 74 2.95 -15.33 23.53
C PRO A 74 3.94 -14.79 24.56
N MET A 75 5.15 -15.31 24.55
CA MET A 75 6.18 -14.96 25.50
C MET A 75 7.12 -13.89 24.94
N VAL A 76 7.23 -12.80 25.69
CA VAL A 76 8.09 -11.67 25.34
C VAL A 76 9.50 -11.88 25.88
N ASN A 77 10.51 -11.55 25.08
CA ASN A 77 11.90 -11.49 25.53
C ASN A 77 12.11 -10.22 26.38
N THR A 78 12.08 -10.39 27.70
CA THR A 78 12.18 -9.29 28.67
C THR A 78 13.57 -8.64 28.74
N ASP A 79 14.63 -9.30 28.22
CA ASP A 79 15.97 -8.68 28.10
C ASP A 79 15.98 -7.62 26.98
N LYS A 80 15.15 -7.81 25.94
CA LYS A 80 14.99 -6.87 24.84
C LYS A 80 13.88 -5.86 25.08
N PHE A 81 12.79 -6.30 25.68
CA PHE A 81 11.57 -5.53 25.95
C PHE A 81 11.14 -5.74 27.40
N PRO A 82 11.77 -5.02 28.35
CA PRO A 82 11.50 -5.19 29.77
C PRO A 82 10.03 -4.97 30.16
N ASP A 83 9.38 -4.02 29.46
CA ASP A 83 7.96 -3.71 29.64
C ASP A 83 7.37 -3.30 28.27
N LEU A 84 6.79 -4.27 27.57
CA LEU A 84 6.22 -4.03 26.24
C LEU A 84 5.00 -3.11 26.30
N LYS A 85 4.21 -3.20 27.37
CA LYS A 85 3.08 -2.30 27.57
C LYS A 85 3.52 -0.85 27.76
N TRP A 86 4.57 -0.61 28.53
CA TRP A 86 5.16 0.72 28.69
C TRP A 86 5.57 1.32 27.33
N LEU A 87 6.16 0.50 26.44
CA LEU A 87 6.56 0.94 25.11
C LEU A 87 5.34 1.36 24.26
N VAL A 88 4.27 0.59 24.31
CA VAL A 88 3.00 0.93 23.63
C VAL A 88 2.44 2.24 24.16
N ASP A 89 2.35 2.37 25.49
CA ASP A 89 1.86 3.60 26.14
C ASP A 89 2.77 4.80 25.84
N TYR A 90 4.09 4.59 25.67
CA TYR A 90 5.03 5.63 25.26
C TYR A 90 4.71 6.13 23.83
N GLY A 91 4.47 5.21 22.90
CA GLY A 91 4.05 5.56 21.52
C GLY A 91 2.75 6.36 21.53
N HIS A 92 1.76 5.92 22.29
CA HIS A 92 0.45 6.61 22.39
C HIS A 92 0.60 8.04 22.95
N ARG A 93 1.41 8.22 23.99
CA ARG A 93 1.70 9.57 24.53
C ARG A 93 2.37 10.49 23.51
N ALA A 94 3.14 9.93 22.58
CA ALA A 94 3.75 10.66 21.48
C ALA A 94 2.80 10.89 20.28
N GLY A 95 1.54 10.40 20.34
CA GLY A 95 0.57 10.49 19.26
C GLY A 95 0.78 9.46 18.14
N VAL A 96 1.49 8.36 18.42
CA VAL A 96 1.81 7.31 17.46
C VAL A 96 1.02 6.05 17.80
N ARG A 97 0.44 5.40 16.80
CA ARG A 97 -0.18 4.07 16.91
C ARG A 97 0.89 3.00 16.89
N MET A 98 0.69 1.95 17.71
CA MET A 98 1.66 0.87 17.86
C MET A 98 1.13 -0.42 17.24
N GLY A 99 1.96 -1.07 16.42
CA GLY A 99 1.67 -2.36 15.80
C GLY A 99 2.57 -3.46 16.35
N TRP A 100 2.04 -4.67 16.39
CA TRP A 100 2.75 -5.87 16.80
C TRP A 100 2.90 -6.86 15.63
N TYR A 101 3.75 -7.87 15.80
CA TYR A 101 3.99 -8.95 14.85
C TYR A 101 3.71 -10.29 15.54
N LEU A 102 2.91 -11.12 14.92
CA LEU A 102 2.49 -12.42 15.44
C LEU A 102 2.62 -13.52 14.38
N ASN A 103 2.55 -14.77 14.80
CA ASN A 103 2.63 -15.95 13.97
C ASN A 103 3.94 -16.06 13.16
N GLY A 104 5.06 -15.66 13.76
CA GLY A 104 6.36 -15.59 13.12
C GLY A 104 7.12 -16.91 13.00
N CYS A 105 8.27 -16.84 12.36
CA CYS A 105 9.17 -17.96 12.12
C CYS A 105 10.15 -18.22 13.27
N ALA A 106 10.49 -17.20 14.07
CA ALA A 106 11.65 -17.18 14.97
C ALA A 106 11.72 -18.38 15.91
N CYS A 107 10.58 -18.81 16.46
CA CYS A 107 10.51 -19.90 17.41
C CYS A 107 10.23 -21.27 16.79
N GLY A 108 9.92 -21.34 15.49
CA GLY A 108 9.66 -22.60 14.80
C GLY A 108 8.41 -23.34 15.28
N GLU A 109 7.45 -22.65 15.87
CA GLU A 109 6.17 -23.24 16.30
C GLU A 109 5.39 -23.76 15.09
N ARG A 110 4.93 -25.03 15.17
CA ARG A 110 4.35 -25.73 14.00
C ARG A 110 2.95 -26.30 14.25
N LYS A 111 2.41 -26.18 15.46
CA LYS A 111 1.06 -26.68 15.77
C LYS A 111 0.06 -25.55 15.93
N GLU A 112 -0.95 -25.57 15.10
CA GLU A 112 -2.13 -24.71 15.27
C GLU A 112 -2.91 -25.11 16.52
N ARG A 113 -3.22 -24.12 17.36
CA ARG A 113 -4.02 -24.27 18.57
C ARG A 113 -4.93 -23.08 18.76
N LEU A 114 -6.17 -23.34 19.15
CA LEU A 114 -7.12 -22.26 19.47
C LEU A 114 -6.61 -21.38 20.62
N LEU A 115 -5.96 -21.98 21.62
CA LEU A 115 -5.40 -21.23 22.76
C LEU A 115 -4.36 -20.20 22.33
N ASN A 116 -3.55 -20.48 21.30
CA ASN A 116 -2.55 -19.54 20.80
C ASN A 116 -3.22 -18.31 20.17
N TYR A 117 -4.25 -18.49 19.33
CA TYR A 117 -5.04 -17.37 18.79
C TYR A 117 -5.65 -16.52 19.91
N GLN A 118 -6.21 -17.20 20.95
CA GLN A 118 -6.84 -16.52 22.08
C GLN A 118 -5.80 -15.75 22.91
N GLY A 119 -4.67 -16.37 23.20
CA GLY A 119 -3.59 -15.75 23.96
C GLY A 119 -2.95 -14.56 23.21
N ASP A 120 -2.70 -14.70 21.92
CA ASP A 120 -2.21 -13.64 21.05
C ASP A 120 -3.13 -12.41 21.09
N VAL A 121 -4.44 -12.62 20.85
CA VAL A 121 -5.41 -11.52 20.83
C VAL A 121 -5.60 -10.92 22.22
N GLN A 122 -5.59 -11.74 23.27
CA GLN A 122 -5.66 -11.24 24.64
C GLN A 122 -4.46 -10.35 24.97
N ARG A 123 -3.22 -10.77 24.64
CA ARG A 123 -2.02 -9.94 24.89
C ARG A 123 -1.98 -8.70 24.00
N LEU A 124 -2.38 -8.80 22.74
CA LEU A 124 -2.56 -7.65 21.85
C LEU A 124 -3.45 -6.58 22.49
N HIS A 125 -4.58 -7.03 23.07
CA HIS A 125 -5.55 -6.17 23.76
C HIS A 125 -4.98 -5.59 25.06
N GLU A 126 -4.40 -6.43 25.92
CA GLU A 126 -3.87 -6.03 27.23
C GLU A 126 -2.70 -5.04 27.11
N TYR A 127 -1.80 -5.25 26.15
CA TYR A 127 -0.71 -4.31 25.88
C TYR A 127 -1.18 -3.02 25.20
N GLY A 128 -2.38 -3.03 24.62
CA GLY A 128 -2.98 -1.86 24.00
C GLY A 128 -2.53 -1.57 22.57
N PHE A 129 -2.01 -2.54 21.85
CA PHE A 129 -1.65 -2.35 20.45
C PHE A 129 -2.85 -1.96 19.57
N ASP A 130 -2.58 -1.23 18.49
CA ASP A 130 -3.59 -0.73 17.54
C ASP A 130 -3.61 -1.52 16.24
N ALA A 131 -2.56 -2.25 15.95
CA ALA A 131 -2.36 -2.98 14.71
C ALA A 131 -1.61 -4.28 14.93
N VAL A 132 -1.75 -5.21 14.00
CA VAL A 132 -1.01 -6.47 13.99
C VAL A 132 -0.62 -6.87 12.58
N LYS A 133 0.62 -7.35 12.41
CA LYS A 133 1.05 -8.11 11.24
C LYS A 133 0.96 -9.60 11.61
N LEU A 134 0.21 -10.34 10.83
CA LEU A 134 0.08 -11.79 10.97
C LEU A 134 0.87 -12.47 9.84
N ASP A 135 1.99 -13.07 10.23
CA ASP A 135 2.86 -13.73 9.26
C ASP A 135 2.34 -15.14 8.89
N GLY A 136 2.82 -15.65 7.76
CA GLY A 136 2.54 -17.01 7.30
C GLY A 136 3.53 -18.08 7.80
N CYS A 137 4.50 -17.70 8.60
CA CYS A 137 5.59 -18.58 9.02
C CYS A 137 5.20 -19.58 10.12
N GLY A 138 4.37 -19.17 11.07
CA GLY A 138 3.92 -20.00 12.19
C GLY A 138 2.70 -20.84 11.83
N ALA A 139 2.18 -21.55 12.83
CA ALA A 139 1.05 -22.47 12.65
C ALA A 139 -0.33 -21.80 12.67
N ALA A 140 -0.43 -20.58 13.24
CA ALA A 140 -1.69 -19.86 13.42
C ALA A 140 -2.03 -19.00 12.17
N THR A 141 -2.51 -19.61 11.12
CA THR A 141 -2.70 -18.99 9.80
C THR A 141 -4.14 -18.59 9.49
N ASN A 142 -5.12 -18.89 10.36
CA ASN A 142 -6.53 -18.61 10.10
C ASN A 142 -6.87 -17.14 10.36
N MET A 143 -6.90 -16.33 9.30
CA MET A 143 -7.16 -14.89 9.35
C MET A 143 -8.57 -14.56 9.84
N THR A 144 -9.57 -15.35 9.46
CA THR A 144 -10.96 -15.17 9.94
C THR A 144 -11.03 -15.32 11.45
N ARG A 145 -10.38 -16.36 11.99
CA ARG A 145 -10.35 -16.60 13.44
C ARG A 145 -9.70 -15.45 14.21
N TYR A 146 -8.56 -14.94 13.72
CA TYR A 146 -7.94 -13.76 14.32
C TYR A 146 -8.87 -12.54 14.30
N ALA A 147 -9.49 -12.25 13.16
CA ALA A 147 -10.39 -11.12 13.01
C ALA A 147 -11.63 -11.23 13.94
N GLU A 148 -12.23 -12.43 14.05
CA GLU A 148 -13.35 -12.68 14.95
C GLU A 148 -12.97 -12.49 16.42
N LEU A 149 -11.84 -13.03 16.85
CA LEU A 149 -11.34 -12.86 18.23
C LEU A 149 -11.00 -11.40 18.53
N MET A 150 -10.38 -10.69 17.59
CA MET A 150 -10.09 -9.26 17.74
C MET A 150 -11.39 -8.44 17.82
N ALA A 151 -12.37 -8.71 16.97
CA ALA A 151 -13.68 -8.04 17.03
C ALA A 151 -14.39 -8.28 18.37
N ALA A 152 -14.28 -9.49 18.94
CA ALA A 152 -14.86 -9.84 20.24
C ALA A 152 -14.28 -9.04 21.41
N THR A 153 -13.08 -8.43 21.27
CA THR A 153 -12.52 -7.52 22.30
C THR A 153 -13.24 -6.18 22.41
N GLY A 154 -14.09 -5.85 21.41
CA GLY A 154 -14.73 -4.54 21.32
C GLY A 154 -13.82 -3.39 20.87
N ARG A 155 -12.56 -3.66 20.55
CA ARG A 155 -11.58 -2.70 20.03
C ARG A 155 -11.34 -2.93 18.54
N SER A 156 -11.14 -1.84 17.78
CA SER A 156 -10.74 -1.92 16.37
C SER A 156 -9.23 -2.10 16.25
N TYR A 157 -8.82 -3.01 15.39
CA TYR A 157 -7.41 -3.25 15.05
C TYR A 157 -7.20 -3.13 13.55
N GLU A 158 -6.03 -2.67 13.15
CA GLU A 158 -5.57 -2.81 11.78
C GLU A 158 -4.82 -4.12 11.63
N ILE A 159 -5.28 -4.96 10.71
CA ILE A 159 -4.74 -6.30 10.46
C ILE A 159 -4.00 -6.30 9.13
N GLU A 160 -2.71 -6.65 9.16
CA GLU A 160 -1.91 -6.97 7.99
C GLU A 160 -1.86 -8.48 7.80
N ASN A 161 -2.29 -8.95 6.62
CA ASN A 161 -2.11 -10.33 6.18
C ASN A 161 -0.77 -10.47 5.43
N CYS A 162 0.23 -11.05 6.07
CA CYS A 162 1.56 -11.27 5.49
C CYS A 162 1.74 -12.70 4.99
N HIS A 163 0.89 -13.13 4.07
CA HIS A 163 0.91 -14.47 3.46
C HIS A 163 1.42 -14.45 2.00
N TRP A 164 2.22 -13.45 1.64
CA TRP A 164 3.01 -13.37 0.40
C TRP A 164 2.22 -13.49 -0.90
N GLY A 165 0.93 -13.19 -0.89
CA GLY A 165 0.09 -13.22 -2.09
C GLY A 165 -0.15 -14.62 -2.64
N HIS A 166 -0.02 -15.65 -1.82
CA HIS A 166 -0.39 -17.01 -2.18
C HIS A 166 -1.89 -17.12 -2.40
N CYS A 167 -2.29 -17.20 -3.66
CA CYS A 167 -3.67 -17.34 -4.09
C CYS A 167 -3.85 -18.69 -4.75
N GLY A 168 -4.82 -19.48 -4.28
CA GLY A 168 -5.18 -20.77 -4.87
C GLY A 168 -5.12 -21.95 -3.89
N ALA A 169 -5.50 -23.10 -4.38
CA ALA A 169 -5.64 -24.33 -3.59
C ALA A 169 -4.33 -24.82 -2.92
N ASP A 170 -3.19 -24.40 -3.48
CA ASP A 170 -1.86 -24.75 -2.95
C ASP A 170 -1.37 -23.75 -1.89
N ALA A 171 -2.17 -22.74 -1.57
CA ALA A 171 -1.85 -21.80 -0.51
C ALA A 171 -1.88 -22.54 0.83
N TRP A 172 -0.79 -22.49 1.54
CA TRP A 172 -0.61 -23.10 2.89
C TRP A 172 -1.51 -22.46 3.94
N PHE A 173 -2.25 -21.43 3.54
CA PHE A 173 -3.00 -20.50 4.37
C PHE A 173 -4.47 -20.62 4.05
N HIS A 174 -5.25 -20.99 5.04
CA HIS A 174 -6.64 -21.35 4.85
C HIS A 174 -7.60 -20.17 5.06
N ASN A 175 -8.12 -19.66 3.96
CA ASN A 175 -9.45 -19.08 3.90
C ASN A 175 -10.51 -20.18 4.10
N PRO A 176 -11.75 -19.85 4.35
CA PRO A 176 -12.86 -20.78 4.18
C PRO A 176 -12.92 -21.43 2.80
N ASP A 177 -12.35 -20.77 1.77
CA ASP A 177 -12.23 -21.25 0.40
C ASP A 177 -10.84 -21.82 0.04
N GLY A 178 -9.92 -21.91 1.01
CA GLY A 178 -8.57 -22.46 0.82
C GLY A 178 -7.55 -21.49 0.20
N SER A 179 -7.88 -20.20 0.00
CA SER A 179 -6.93 -19.18 -0.49
C SER A 179 -6.50 -18.20 0.61
N SER A 180 -5.42 -17.47 0.43
CA SER A 180 -5.00 -16.36 1.32
C SER A 180 -5.23 -14.99 0.69
N CYS A 181 -5.80 -14.96 -0.50
CA CYS A 181 -6.11 -13.74 -1.22
C CYS A 181 -7.51 -13.23 -0.89
N PRO A 182 -7.73 -11.93 -0.87
CA PRO A 182 -9.07 -11.39 -0.71
C PRO A 182 -9.95 -11.79 -1.89
N THR A 183 -11.25 -11.89 -1.60
CA THR A 183 -12.29 -11.98 -2.61
C THR A 183 -13.22 -10.77 -2.47
N ALA A 184 -14.16 -10.60 -3.38
CA ALA A 184 -15.15 -9.52 -3.28
C ALA A 184 -15.99 -9.57 -1.99
N SER A 185 -16.13 -10.76 -1.39
CA SER A 185 -16.94 -11.00 -0.18
C SER A 185 -16.12 -11.35 1.06
N TRP A 186 -14.81 -11.52 0.94
CA TRP A 186 -13.96 -11.93 2.06
C TRP A 186 -12.65 -11.15 2.10
N CYS A 187 -12.50 -10.30 3.08
CA CYS A 187 -11.27 -9.60 3.44
C CYS A 187 -11.31 -9.23 4.93
N PRO A 188 -10.97 -10.16 5.84
CA PRO A 188 -11.00 -9.91 7.28
C PRO A 188 -9.79 -9.11 7.78
N PHE A 189 -9.01 -8.54 6.88
CA PHE A 189 -7.80 -7.76 7.13
C PHE A 189 -7.86 -6.41 6.39
N ASN A 190 -7.04 -5.45 6.79
CA ASN A 190 -7.03 -4.11 6.21
C ASN A 190 -6.10 -3.96 5.02
N HIS A 191 -5.04 -4.78 4.99
CA HIS A 191 -4.13 -4.89 3.86
C HIS A 191 -3.47 -6.27 3.82
N TYR A 192 -3.03 -6.66 2.64
CA TYR A 192 -2.50 -7.99 2.39
C TYR A 192 -1.29 -7.95 1.47
N ARG A 193 -0.29 -8.73 1.79
CA ARG A 193 0.91 -8.89 0.98
C ARG A 193 0.56 -9.53 -0.37
N THR A 194 1.09 -8.92 -1.44
CA THR A 194 0.89 -9.41 -2.81
C THR A 194 2.13 -10.12 -3.35
N SER A 195 3.25 -10.03 -2.64
CA SER A 195 4.58 -10.46 -3.06
C SER A 195 5.32 -11.16 -1.93
N GLY A 196 6.43 -11.81 -2.26
CA GLY A 196 7.50 -12.15 -1.31
C GLY A 196 8.15 -10.91 -0.69
N ASP A 197 9.12 -11.11 0.19
CA ASP A 197 9.79 -10.03 0.91
C ASP A 197 10.60 -9.14 -0.03
N ILE A 198 10.42 -7.84 0.15
CA ILE A 198 11.18 -6.82 -0.54
C ILE A 198 12.58 -6.68 0.08
N ASN A 199 13.55 -6.26 -0.72
CA ASN A 199 14.89 -5.93 -0.24
C ASN A 199 15.44 -4.68 -0.95
N ALA A 200 16.59 -4.21 -0.48
CA ALA A 200 17.22 -2.99 -0.98
C ALA A 200 17.85 -3.11 -2.40
N GLY A 201 17.72 -4.26 -3.03
CA GLY A 201 18.18 -4.47 -4.40
C GLY A 201 17.35 -3.70 -5.42
N ARG A 202 17.99 -3.24 -6.46
CA ARG A 202 17.43 -2.37 -7.51
C ARG A 202 16.13 -2.89 -8.13
N THR A 203 16.05 -4.18 -8.39
CA THR A 203 14.91 -4.81 -9.09
C THR A 203 13.87 -5.38 -8.16
N SER A 204 14.15 -5.49 -6.86
CA SER A 204 13.25 -6.10 -5.90
C SER A 204 11.89 -5.39 -5.84
N TRP A 205 11.89 -4.07 -5.63
CA TRP A 205 10.67 -3.30 -5.55
C TRP A 205 9.90 -3.24 -6.89
N LEU A 206 10.64 -3.28 -8.03
CA LEU A 206 10.01 -3.35 -9.35
C LEU A 206 9.22 -4.66 -9.53
N ALA A 207 9.81 -5.78 -9.11
CA ALA A 207 9.12 -7.07 -9.14
C ALA A 207 7.90 -7.08 -8.21
N ASN A 208 8.05 -6.55 -6.98
CA ASN A 208 6.96 -6.47 -6.03
C ASN A 208 5.82 -5.57 -6.55
N LEU A 209 6.13 -4.43 -7.18
CA LEU A 209 5.12 -3.57 -7.80
C LEU A 209 4.26 -4.34 -8.82
N GLN A 210 4.87 -5.20 -9.65
CA GLN A 210 4.12 -5.95 -10.66
C GLN A 210 3.09 -6.92 -10.05
N THR A 211 3.31 -7.40 -8.84
CA THR A 211 2.37 -8.32 -8.19
C THR A 211 1.02 -7.67 -7.86
N THR A 212 0.98 -6.34 -7.74
CA THR A 212 -0.26 -5.60 -7.48
C THR A 212 -1.24 -5.64 -8.65
N THR A 213 -0.76 -5.87 -9.88
CA THR A 213 -1.60 -5.85 -11.10
C THR A 213 -2.72 -6.86 -11.08
N ARG A 214 -2.53 -7.98 -10.37
CA ARG A 214 -3.57 -9.03 -10.21
C ARG A 214 -4.81 -8.56 -9.44
N PHE A 215 -4.68 -7.47 -8.67
CA PHE A 215 -5.72 -6.94 -7.78
C PHE A 215 -6.31 -5.62 -8.27
N GLN A 216 -6.02 -5.23 -9.51
CA GLN A 216 -6.34 -3.93 -10.09
C GLN A 216 -7.24 -4.06 -11.33
N ASP A 217 -8.16 -5.05 -11.34
CA ASP A 217 -9.15 -5.16 -12.41
C ASP A 217 -9.92 -3.84 -12.55
N PRO A 218 -10.01 -3.25 -13.75
CA PRO A 218 -10.71 -1.97 -13.93
C PRO A 218 -12.17 -1.97 -13.52
N GLN A 219 -12.84 -3.13 -13.55
CA GLN A 219 -14.26 -3.26 -13.26
C GLN A 219 -14.55 -3.80 -11.85
N ALA A 220 -13.63 -4.61 -11.30
CA ALA A 220 -13.81 -5.28 -10.02
C ALA A 220 -12.49 -5.39 -9.26
N PRO A 221 -11.89 -4.26 -8.84
CA PRO A 221 -10.62 -4.29 -8.11
C PRO A 221 -10.79 -4.96 -6.76
N LEU A 222 -9.80 -5.75 -6.36
CA LEU A 222 -9.73 -6.36 -5.02
C LEU A 222 -8.91 -5.52 -4.04
N SER A 223 -8.20 -4.50 -4.52
CA SER A 223 -7.57 -3.49 -3.67
C SER A 223 -8.54 -2.31 -3.53
N VAL A 224 -9.20 -2.23 -2.38
CA VAL A 224 -10.29 -1.28 -2.12
C VAL A 224 -10.16 -0.68 -0.72
N PRO A 225 -10.89 0.40 -0.38
CA PRO A 225 -10.91 0.95 0.97
C PRO A 225 -11.18 -0.13 2.03
N GLY A 226 -10.25 -0.23 3.00
CA GLY A 226 -10.33 -1.23 4.07
C GLY A 226 -9.71 -2.59 3.72
N CYS A 227 -9.32 -2.84 2.45
CA CYS A 227 -8.71 -4.07 1.98
C CYS A 227 -7.67 -3.74 0.88
N TRP A 228 -6.47 -3.34 1.25
CA TRP A 228 -5.48 -2.80 0.33
C TRP A 228 -4.43 -3.82 -0.10
N ALA A 229 -4.14 -3.88 -1.40
CA ALA A 229 -2.98 -4.62 -1.92
C ALA A 229 -1.69 -3.97 -1.42
N TYR A 230 -0.79 -4.77 -0.85
CA TYR A 230 0.42 -4.32 -0.22
C TYR A 230 1.65 -5.07 -0.78
N PRO A 231 2.40 -4.45 -1.68
CA PRO A 231 3.59 -5.08 -2.27
C PRO A 231 4.82 -4.99 -1.37
N ASP A 232 4.62 -4.98 -0.05
CA ASP A 232 5.57 -4.82 1.03
C ASP A 232 5.95 -3.37 1.38
N MET A 233 6.70 -3.20 2.47
CA MET A 233 7.16 -1.90 2.94
C MET A 233 8.13 -1.24 1.96
N MET A 234 8.33 0.06 2.12
CA MET A 234 9.18 0.82 1.21
C MET A 234 10.66 0.73 1.59
N GLU A 235 11.49 0.47 0.58
CA GLU A 235 12.95 0.48 0.68
C GLU A 235 13.56 1.87 0.43
N VAL A 236 12.76 2.92 0.49
CA VAL A 236 13.23 4.31 0.30
C VAL A 236 14.36 4.66 1.27
N GLY A 237 15.41 5.25 0.74
CA GLY A 237 16.64 5.55 1.51
C GLY A 237 17.59 4.37 1.68
N ARG A 238 17.20 3.16 1.24
CA ARG A 238 18.02 1.93 1.34
C ARG A 238 18.43 1.37 -0.02
N ILE A 239 17.64 1.62 -1.07
CA ILE A 239 17.87 1.06 -2.40
C ILE A 239 19.25 1.44 -2.90
N GLU A 240 20.08 0.43 -3.29
CA GLU A 240 21.43 0.61 -3.84
C GLU A 240 22.29 1.57 -3.00
N GLY A 241 22.22 1.47 -1.68
CA GLY A 241 22.97 2.34 -0.77
C GLY A 241 22.39 3.74 -0.61
N GLY A 242 21.11 3.93 -0.91
CA GLY A 242 20.38 5.19 -0.68
C GLY A 242 20.21 6.04 -1.94
N ASP A 243 20.14 5.43 -3.13
CA ASP A 243 19.85 6.16 -4.38
C ASP A 243 18.52 6.93 -4.26
N VAL A 244 18.60 8.26 -4.31
CA VAL A 244 17.48 9.19 -4.09
C VAL A 244 16.47 9.14 -5.24
N LYS A 245 16.92 8.98 -6.49
CA LYS A 245 16.03 8.91 -7.65
C LYS A 245 15.21 7.61 -7.62
N TRP A 246 15.87 6.48 -7.39
CA TRP A 246 15.19 5.20 -7.21
C TRP A 246 14.24 5.21 -6.01
N SER A 247 14.63 5.82 -4.90
CA SER A 247 13.77 5.97 -3.73
C SER A 247 12.53 6.82 -4.05
N ARG A 248 12.68 7.90 -4.83
CA ARG A 248 11.54 8.72 -5.29
C ARG A 248 10.64 7.94 -6.24
N ALA A 249 11.21 7.21 -7.20
CA ALA A 249 10.45 6.36 -8.11
C ALA A 249 9.68 5.28 -7.34
N HIS A 250 10.31 4.60 -6.40
CA HIS A 250 9.64 3.62 -5.55
C HIS A 250 8.46 4.22 -4.76
N PHE A 251 8.67 5.37 -4.12
CA PHE A 251 7.60 6.07 -3.39
C PHE A 251 6.42 6.43 -4.29
N GLY A 252 6.67 6.97 -5.48
CA GLY A 252 5.61 7.31 -6.45
C GLY A 252 4.83 6.09 -6.93
N ALA A 253 5.51 4.95 -7.12
CA ALA A 253 4.88 3.69 -7.49
C ALA A 253 3.91 3.21 -6.39
N TRP A 254 4.31 3.25 -5.12
CA TRP A 254 3.41 2.93 -4.00
C TRP A 254 2.25 3.92 -3.89
N CYS A 255 2.49 5.20 -4.18
CA CYS A 255 1.43 6.20 -4.20
C CYS A 255 0.38 5.91 -5.27
N VAL A 256 0.78 5.62 -6.49
CA VAL A 256 -0.17 5.44 -7.61
C VAL A 256 -1.00 4.16 -7.48
N VAL A 257 -0.48 3.11 -6.83
CA VAL A 257 -1.23 1.85 -6.63
C VAL A 257 -1.99 1.80 -5.30
N SER A 258 -2.07 2.89 -4.56
CA SER A 258 -2.74 2.97 -3.24
C SER A 258 -2.17 1.99 -2.20
N ALA A 259 -0.91 1.62 -2.32
CA ALA A 259 -0.28 0.74 -1.34
C ALA A 259 -0.12 1.43 0.02
N PRO A 260 -0.22 0.72 1.14
CA PRO A 260 0.20 1.23 2.44
C PRO A 260 1.63 1.78 2.40
N LEU A 261 1.83 3.02 2.84
CA LEU A 261 3.13 3.68 2.87
C LEU A 261 3.82 3.37 4.20
N VAL A 262 4.58 2.28 4.25
CA VAL A 262 5.32 1.82 5.43
C VAL A 262 6.82 1.93 5.15
N LEU A 263 7.53 2.71 5.94
CA LEU A 263 8.98 2.93 5.82
C LEU A 263 9.75 1.73 6.41
N GLY A 264 10.80 1.28 5.73
CA GLY A 264 11.65 0.17 6.16
C GLY A 264 13.10 0.56 6.50
N LEU A 265 13.44 1.86 6.52
CA LEU A 265 14.81 2.33 6.80
C LEU A 265 15.06 2.56 8.29
N ASP A 266 16.33 2.68 8.66
CA ASP A 266 16.72 3.17 10.00
C ASP A 266 16.40 4.66 10.12
N LEU A 267 15.42 4.99 10.98
CA LEU A 267 15.04 6.38 11.25
C LEU A 267 16.10 7.14 12.09
N GLY A 268 17.13 6.47 12.59
CA GLY A 268 18.31 7.07 13.19
C GLY A 268 19.29 7.65 12.17
N ASP A 269 19.23 7.19 10.92
CA ASP A 269 20.07 7.73 9.83
C ASP A 269 19.53 9.08 9.33
N ARG A 270 20.02 10.14 9.97
CA ARG A 270 19.64 11.52 9.68
C ARG A 270 19.98 11.94 8.24
N ALA A 271 21.08 11.43 7.68
CA ALA A 271 21.52 11.79 6.34
C ALA A 271 20.60 11.16 5.28
N ALA A 272 20.28 9.87 5.42
CA ALA A 272 19.31 9.20 4.56
C ALA A 272 17.93 9.89 4.65
N LEU A 273 17.46 10.18 5.87
CA LEU A 273 16.17 10.88 6.05
C LEU A 273 16.15 12.25 5.39
N ALA A 274 17.22 13.06 5.53
CA ALA A 274 17.29 14.36 4.91
C ALA A 274 17.24 14.31 3.37
N ALA A 275 17.83 13.28 2.78
CA ALA A 275 17.83 13.08 1.32
C ALA A 275 16.45 12.73 0.77
N ILE A 276 15.63 11.97 1.51
CA ILE A 276 14.34 11.46 1.06
C ILE A 276 13.13 12.25 1.56
N ALA A 277 13.29 13.03 2.63
CA ALA A 277 12.21 13.84 3.22
C ALA A 277 11.49 14.74 2.21
N PRO A 278 12.15 15.38 1.23
CA PRO A 278 11.46 16.27 0.28
C PRO A 278 10.33 15.59 -0.49
N PHE A 279 10.46 14.31 -0.86
CA PHE A 279 9.37 13.60 -1.54
C PHE A 279 8.48 12.84 -0.56
N LEU A 280 9.00 12.31 0.55
CA LEU A 280 8.19 11.62 1.55
C LEU A 280 7.19 12.54 2.27
N THR A 281 7.50 13.82 2.36
CA THR A 281 6.60 14.83 2.96
C THR A 281 5.81 15.60 1.91
N ASN A 282 5.90 15.23 0.63
CA ASN A 282 5.18 15.90 -0.46
C ASN A 282 3.67 15.64 -0.34
N PRO A 283 2.87 16.67 0.01
CA PRO A 283 1.45 16.50 0.28
C PRO A 283 0.66 16.11 -0.99
N GLU A 284 1.14 16.50 -2.18
CA GLU A 284 0.44 16.20 -3.43
C GLU A 284 0.63 14.71 -3.82
N ALA A 285 1.82 14.18 -3.67
CA ALA A 285 2.07 12.76 -3.90
C ALA A 285 1.36 11.87 -2.86
N ILE A 286 1.39 12.29 -1.57
CA ILE A 286 0.63 11.62 -0.50
C ILE A 286 -0.88 11.68 -0.79
N ALA A 287 -1.40 12.81 -1.26
CA ALA A 287 -2.81 12.93 -1.60
C ALA A 287 -3.22 11.93 -2.70
N VAL A 288 -2.38 11.70 -3.71
CA VAL A 288 -2.66 10.65 -4.71
C VAL A 288 -2.81 9.28 -4.05
N ASN A 289 -1.96 8.93 -3.08
CA ASN A 289 -2.08 7.65 -2.36
C ASN A 289 -3.36 7.59 -1.53
N GLN A 290 -3.69 8.63 -0.77
CA GLN A 290 -4.73 8.62 0.25
C GLN A 290 -6.14 8.89 -0.28
N GLN A 291 -6.29 9.49 -1.46
CA GLN A 291 -7.59 9.78 -2.04
C GLN A 291 -8.14 8.57 -2.81
N TRP A 292 -9.46 8.38 -2.71
CA TRP A 292 -10.18 7.32 -3.39
C TRP A 292 -11.21 7.90 -4.37
N ALA A 293 -11.17 7.40 -5.62
CA ALA A 293 -12.13 7.75 -6.67
C ALA A 293 -12.53 6.51 -7.49
N GLY A 294 -12.90 5.43 -6.79
CA GLY A 294 -13.44 4.21 -7.39
C GLY A 294 -12.41 3.18 -7.83
N HIS A 295 -11.11 3.50 -7.86
CA HIS A 295 -10.06 2.56 -8.28
C HIS A 295 -8.73 2.82 -7.56
N PRO A 296 -7.95 1.77 -7.21
CA PRO A 296 -6.67 1.90 -6.49
C PRO A 296 -5.52 2.46 -7.33
N GLY A 297 -5.67 2.51 -8.65
CA GLY A 297 -4.61 2.74 -9.62
C GLY A 297 -4.20 1.43 -10.32
N ARG A 298 -3.69 1.52 -11.55
CA ARG A 298 -3.33 0.35 -12.36
C ARG A 298 -2.24 0.66 -13.38
N LYS A 299 -1.53 -0.40 -13.79
CA LYS A 299 -0.64 -0.32 -14.95
C LYS A 299 -1.49 -0.20 -16.22
N LEU A 300 -1.21 0.83 -17.01
CA LEU A 300 -1.91 1.08 -18.26
C LEU A 300 -1.09 0.64 -19.47
N LEU A 301 0.20 1.00 -19.49
CA LEU A 301 1.11 0.70 -20.61
C LEU A 301 2.42 0.14 -20.10
N ASP A 302 3.02 -0.75 -20.89
CA ASP A 302 4.34 -1.32 -20.66
C ASP A 302 5.08 -1.36 -22.02
N PHE A 303 6.09 -0.50 -22.19
CA PHE A 303 6.80 -0.32 -23.45
C PHE A 303 7.85 -1.40 -23.76
N GLY A 304 8.01 -2.38 -22.86
CA GLY A 304 8.92 -3.52 -23.06
C GLY A 304 8.23 -4.76 -23.64
N GLN A 305 6.92 -4.75 -23.69
CA GLN A 305 6.17 -5.79 -24.40
C GLN A 305 5.76 -5.23 -25.76
N ASP A 306 6.24 -5.85 -26.84
CA ASP A 306 5.86 -5.50 -28.20
C ASP A 306 4.34 -5.33 -28.30
N ALA A 307 3.92 -4.20 -28.86
CA ALA A 307 2.59 -3.71 -29.26
C ALA A 307 1.35 -4.40 -28.66
N PRO A 308 0.27 -3.69 -28.35
CA PRO A 308 -0.82 -4.13 -27.49
C PRO A 308 -1.45 -5.41 -28.00
N ALA A 309 -1.04 -6.54 -27.46
CA ALA A 309 -1.91 -7.68 -27.41
C ALA A 309 -3.14 -7.22 -26.62
N ALA A 310 -4.29 -7.30 -27.26
CA ALA A 310 -5.57 -7.01 -26.62
C ALA A 310 -5.57 -7.58 -25.20
N ALA A 311 -6.00 -6.77 -24.25
CA ALA A 311 -6.02 -7.12 -22.84
C ALA A 311 -6.46 -8.56 -22.68
N THR A 312 -5.53 -9.42 -22.26
CA THR A 312 -5.89 -10.80 -21.92
C THR A 312 -6.82 -10.69 -20.71
N PRO A 313 -8.02 -11.22 -20.77
CA PRO A 313 -8.93 -11.14 -19.64
C PRO A 313 -8.27 -11.81 -18.44
N VAL A 314 -8.14 -11.05 -17.37
CA VAL A 314 -7.89 -11.58 -16.03
C VAL A 314 -8.96 -12.63 -15.78
N CYS A 315 -8.57 -13.81 -15.39
CA CYS A 315 -9.39 -15.00 -15.23
C CYS A 315 -10.85 -14.71 -14.89
N PRO A 316 -11.80 -15.18 -15.72
CA PRO A 316 -13.18 -15.34 -15.27
C PRO A 316 -13.18 -16.41 -14.18
N SER A 317 -14.05 -16.23 -13.19
CA SER A 317 -14.38 -17.20 -12.17
C SER A 317 -14.08 -18.65 -12.60
N ASP A 318 -13.32 -19.34 -11.76
CA ASP A 318 -13.28 -20.79 -11.51
C ASP A 318 -12.08 -21.63 -11.94
N VAL A 319 -11.11 -21.18 -12.73
CA VAL A 319 -9.89 -22.02 -12.94
C VAL A 319 -8.65 -21.18 -13.26
N CYS A 320 -7.76 -20.98 -12.29
CA CYS A 320 -6.37 -20.66 -12.62
C CYS A 320 -5.65 -21.95 -13.02
N PRO A 321 -4.93 -22.01 -14.17
CA PRO A 321 -4.11 -23.16 -14.48
C PRO A 321 -2.99 -23.30 -13.44
N PRO A 322 -2.63 -24.53 -13.03
CA PRO A 322 -1.60 -24.76 -12.05
C PRO A 322 -0.25 -24.21 -12.54
N ALA A 323 0.41 -23.42 -11.70
CA ALA A 323 1.80 -23.10 -11.90
C ALA A 323 2.60 -24.42 -11.86
N THR A 324 3.36 -24.68 -12.92
CA THR A 324 4.26 -25.85 -12.96
C THR A 324 5.24 -25.73 -11.79
N PRO A 325 5.32 -26.74 -10.91
CA PRO A 325 6.26 -26.71 -9.79
C PRO A 325 7.69 -26.85 -10.34
N GLY A 326 8.55 -25.88 -10.04
CA GLY A 326 9.98 -26.11 -10.11
C GLY A 326 10.39 -27.16 -9.07
N PRO A 327 11.48 -27.90 -9.31
CA PRO A 327 11.88 -28.98 -8.42
C PRO A 327 12.20 -28.44 -7.02
N VAL A 328 11.48 -28.92 -6.03
CA VAL A 328 11.74 -28.67 -4.59
C VAL A 328 12.76 -29.70 -4.15
N ASP A 329 14.00 -29.28 -3.93
CA ASP A 329 14.99 -30.06 -3.23
C ASP A 329 14.60 -30.15 -1.74
N HIS A 330 14.12 -31.35 -1.36
CA HIS A 330 13.98 -31.73 0.02
C HIS A 330 15.33 -32.19 0.58
N ALA A 331 16.15 -31.23 1.04
CA ALA A 331 17.28 -31.56 1.89
C ALA A 331 16.90 -31.26 3.35
N HIS A 332 16.76 -32.32 4.14
CA HIS A 332 16.76 -32.26 5.60
C HIS A 332 18.12 -31.74 6.07
N GLY A 333 18.12 -30.66 6.84
CA GLY A 333 19.33 -30.14 7.46
C GLY A 333 19.02 -28.89 8.26
N ASP A 334 19.33 -28.95 9.53
CA ASP A 334 19.47 -27.96 10.58
C ASP A 334 19.17 -26.50 10.21
N GLY A 335 18.29 -25.84 11.00
CA GLY A 335 17.76 -24.50 10.80
C GLY A 335 18.84 -23.45 10.51
N PRO A 336 18.63 -22.58 9.53
CA PRO A 336 19.60 -21.56 9.22
C PRO A 336 19.55 -20.45 10.26
N HIS A 337 20.72 -20.15 10.83
CA HIS A 337 20.99 -18.88 11.48
C HIS A 337 20.89 -17.77 10.43
N PHE A 338 19.82 -16.99 10.46
CA PHE A 338 19.69 -15.77 9.66
C PHE A 338 20.45 -14.63 10.36
N GLY A 339 21.77 -14.60 10.14
CA GLY A 339 22.53 -13.36 10.24
C GLY A 339 22.31 -12.54 8.95
N PRO A 340 22.56 -11.21 8.97
CA PRO A 340 22.43 -10.38 7.79
C PRO A 340 23.40 -10.89 6.71
N ARG A 341 22.91 -11.64 5.74
CA ARG A 341 23.67 -11.92 4.52
C ARG A 341 23.67 -10.65 3.68
N ALA A 342 24.75 -9.89 3.83
CA ALA A 342 25.21 -9.05 2.73
C ALA A 342 25.56 -9.98 1.58
N SER A 343 24.60 -10.28 0.71
CA SER A 343 24.90 -10.89 -0.58
C SER A 343 25.41 -9.78 -1.49
N SER A 344 26.71 -9.57 -1.51
CA SER A 344 27.39 -8.89 -2.60
C SER A 344 27.39 -9.80 -3.83
N SER A 345 26.24 -9.90 -4.49
CA SER A 345 26.22 -10.33 -5.89
C SER A 345 26.65 -9.13 -6.74
N PRO A 346 27.59 -9.29 -7.69
CA PRO A 346 27.99 -8.19 -8.55
C PRO A 346 26.76 -7.66 -9.29
N ALA A 347 26.59 -6.33 -9.31
CA ALA A 347 25.52 -5.65 -10.00
C ALA A 347 25.44 -6.14 -11.45
N ALA A 348 24.34 -6.74 -11.83
CA ALA A 348 24.07 -7.08 -13.21
C ALA A 348 24.07 -5.78 -14.06
N PRO A 349 24.60 -5.78 -15.28
CA PRO A 349 24.59 -4.60 -16.13
C PRO A 349 23.16 -4.12 -16.37
N LEU A 350 22.99 -2.81 -16.38
CA LEU A 350 21.72 -2.04 -16.39
C LEU A 350 20.72 -2.37 -17.54
N GLY A 351 21.00 -3.33 -18.39
CA GLY A 351 20.10 -3.84 -19.44
C GLY A 351 19.43 -5.17 -19.10
N ALA A 352 19.73 -5.78 -17.96
CA ALA A 352 19.28 -7.14 -17.60
C ALA A 352 18.09 -7.18 -16.65
N SER A 353 17.44 -6.04 -16.31
CA SER A 353 16.32 -6.02 -15.35
C SER A 353 15.02 -6.59 -15.93
N GLY A 354 14.92 -6.74 -17.23
CA GLY A 354 13.67 -7.18 -17.88
C GLY A 354 12.49 -6.20 -17.76
N PHE A 355 12.70 -5.03 -17.15
CA PHE A 355 11.68 -4.01 -17.00
C PHE A 355 11.87 -2.87 -18.00
N ALA A 356 10.78 -2.46 -18.62
CA ALA A 356 10.72 -1.32 -19.53
C ALA A 356 10.00 -0.14 -18.87
N VAL A 357 9.93 0.97 -19.61
CA VAL A 357 9.13 2.13 -19.21
C VAL A 357 7.67 1.74 -19.07
N GLN A 358 7.04 2.17 -17.98
CA GLN A 358 5.65 1.84 -17.66
C GLN A 358 4.85 3.11 -17.38
N VAL A 359 3.60 3.11 -17.79
CA VAL A 359 2.61 4.15 -17.44
C VAL A 359 1.55 3.55 -16.54
N TRP A 360 1.38 4.17 -15.37
CA TRP A 360 0.37 3.83 -14.38
C TRP A 360 -0.61 4.99 -14.23
N VAL A 361 -1.88 4.68 -14.01
CA VAL A 361 -2.93 5.69 -13.86
C VAL A 361 -3.78 5.40 -12.63
N LYS A 362 -4.21 6.47 -11.97
CA LYS A 362 -5.13 6.38 -10.83
C LYS A 362 -6.17 7.49 -10.90
N PRO A 363 -7.48 7.17 -10.91
CA PRO A 363 -8.52 8.17 -10.79
C PRO A 363 -8.36 8.97 -9.47
N GLN A 364 -8.64 10.24 -9.56
CA GLN A 364 -8.65 11.16 -8.43
C GLN A 364 -10.01 11.84 -8.34
N PRO A 365 -10.40 12.36 -7.16
CA PRO A 365 -11.63 13.14 -7.01
C PRO A 365 -11.77 14.24 -8.06
N GLU A 366 -12.99 14.68 -8.32
CA GLU A 366 -13.33 15.75 -9.29
C GLU A 366 -12.96 15.39 -10.74
N GLY A 367 -12.93 14.11 -11.08
CA GLY A 367 -12.59 13.65 -12.43
C GLY A 367 -11.13 13.84 -12.84
N LYS A 368 -10.26 14.19 -11.89
CA LYS A 368 -8.81 14.28 -12.11
C LYS A 368 -8.22 12.88 -12.29
N LEU A 369 -7.04 12.83 -12.92
CA LEU A 369 -6.31 11.59 -13.14
C LEU A 369 -4.84 11.78 -12.74
N ALA A 370 -4.35 10.97 -11.83
CA ALA A 370 -2.92 10.86 -11.57
C ALA A 370 -2.29 9.93 -12.62
N VAL A 371 -1.20 10.37 -13.23
CA VAL A 371 -0.40 9.61 -14.20
C VAL A 371 1.01 9.51 -13.66
N TYR A 372 1.46 8.28 -13.48
CA TYR A 372 2.81 7.98 -13.03
C TYR A 372 3.56 7.26 -14.14
N VAL A 373 4.68 7.83 -14.59
CA VAL A 373 5.54 7.24 -15.61
C VAL A 373 6.83 6.79 -14.95
N LEU A 374 7.06 5.49 -14.95
CA LEU A 374 8.26 4.85 -14.40
C LEU A 374 9.26 4.59 -15.51
N ASN A 375 10.48 5.07 -15.37
CA ASN A 375 11.58 4.78 -16.29
C ASN A 375 12.68 3.97 -15.59
N PRO A 376 12.65 2.64 -15.65
CA PRO A 376 13.67 1.78 -15.05
C PRO A 376 14.91 1.60 -15.97
N THR A 377 15.03 2.36 -17.05
CA THR A 377 16.11 2.23 -18.02
C THR A 377 17.27 3.18 -17.72
N PRO A 378 18.48 2.93 -18.24
CA PRO A 378 19.63 3.81 -18.03
C PRO A 378 19.57 5.11 -18.85
N ASN A 379 18.60 5.25 -19.74
CA ASN A 379 18.47 6.40 -20.64
C ASN A 379 17.31 7.30 -20.23
N VAL A 380 17.41 8.60 -20.52
CA VAL A 380 16.25 9.50 -20.50
C VAL A 380 15.28 9.03 -21.58
N THR A 381 14.02 8.97 -21.25
CA THR A 381 12.97 8.50 -22.19
C THR A 381 11.83 9.53 -22.28
N ASP A 382 11.52 9.91 -23.51
CA ASP A 382 10.36 10.72 -23.80
C ASP A 382 9.14 9.82 -24.03
N VAL A 383 8.08 10.09 -23.30
CA VAL A 383 6.82 9.33 -23.37
C VAL A 383 5.73 10.28 -23.85
N ALA A 384 4.95 9.80 -24.82
CA ALA A 384 3.78 10.51 -25.35
C ALA A 384 2.57 9.57 -25.35
N VAL A 385 1.47 9.99 -24.70
CA VAL A 385 0.25 9.18 -24.58
C VAL A 385 -0.98 10.05 -24.81
N ASP A 386 -1.91 9.57 -25.64
CA ASP A 386 -3.18 10.23 -25.87
C ASP A 386 -4.02 10.31 -24.59
N LEU A 387 -4.68 11.45 -24.35
CA LEU A 387 -5.55 11.66 -23.20
C LEU A 387 -6.72 10.64 -23.17
N ALA A 388 -7.22 10.25 -24.33
CA ALA A 388 -8.25 9.21 -24.44
C ALA A 388 -7.73 7.83 -23.97
N THR A 389 -6.51 7.47 -24.36
CA THR A 389 -5.83 6.23 -23.90
C THR A 389 -5.64 6.24 -22.39
N LEU A 390 -5.34 7.41 -21.80
CA LEU A 390 -5.21 7.54 -20.34
C LEU A 390 -6.53 7.33 -19.58
N GLY A 391 -7.68 7.38 -20.26
CA GLY A 391 -8.99 7.13 -19.65
C GLY A 391 -9.72 8.40 -19.18
N LEU A 392 -9.33 9.59 -19.65
CA LEU A 392 -10.03 10.84 -19.36
C LEU A 392 -11.40 10.97 -20.06
N GLY A 393 -11.76 9.99 -20.88
CA GLY A 393 -13.02 9.95 -21.61
C GLY A 393 -12.90 10.51 -23.03
N PRO A 394 -13.83 10.09 -23.95
CA PRO A 394 -13.73 10.38 -25.38
C PRO A 394 -13.94 11.87 -25.73
N ASN A 395 -14.55 12.63 -24.83
CA ASN A 395 -14.87 14.04 -25.05
C ASN A 395 -13.84 15.00 -24.43
N VAL A 396 -12.76 14.48 -23.83
CA VAL A 396 -11.71 15.31 -23.24
C VAL A 396 -10.61 15.53 -24.25
N THR A 397 -10.57 16.74 -24.81
CA THR A 397 -9.55 17.15 -25.80
C THR A 397 -8.41 17.96 -25.18
N GLY A 398 -8.50 18.31 -23.90
CA GLY A 398 -7.50 19.06 -23.17
C GLY A 398 -7.48 18.69 -21.69
N ALA A 399 -6.31 18.82 -21.07
CA ALA A 399 -6.15 18.69 -19.64
C ALA A 399 -5.04 19.63 -19.16
N ARG A 400 -5.24 20.27 -18.01
CA ARG A 400 -4.17 20.96 -17.31
C ARG A 400 -3.27 19.94 -16.65
N VAL A 401 -1.97 20.11 -16.81
CA VAL A 401 -0.92 19.19 -16.29
C VAL A 401 -0.19 19.84 -15.12
N ARG A 402 -0.12 19.14 -14.01
CA ARG A 402 0.68 19.53 -12.84
C ARG A 402 1.74 18.48 -12.56
N ASP A 403 2.98 18.90 -12.45
CA ASP A 403 4.09 18.07 -11.96
C ASP A 403 4.02 17.99 -10.44
N LEU A 404 3.80 16.77 -9.92
CA LEU A 404 3.67 16.53 -8.49
C LEU A 404 5.04 16.51 -7.78
N TRP A 405 6.12 16.13 -8.48
CA TRP A 405 7.45 16.18 -7.89
C TRP A 405 7.94 17.60 -7.70
N ALA A 406 7.82 18.42 -8.74
CA ALA A 406 8.17 19.85 -8.68
C ALA A 406 7.09 20.73 -8.04
N ARG A 407 5.87 20.19 -7.83
CA ARG A 407 4.68 20.90 -7.33
C ARG A 407 4.39 22.15 -8.17
N LYS A 408 4.47 22.02 -9.50
CA LYS A 408 4.40 23.11 -10.45
C LYS A 408 3.45 22.78 -11.60
N ASP A 409 2.65 23.77 -12.02
CA ASP A 409 1.84 23.68 -13.22
C ASP A 409 2.72 23.72 -14.46
N LEU A 410 2.51 22.77 -15.38
CA LEU A 410 3.23 22.67 -16.66
C LEU A 410 2.42 23.27 -17.83
N GLY A 411 1.20 23.77 -17.58
CA GLY A 411 0.28 24.24 -18.61
C GLY A 411 -0.64 23.13 -19.11
N ASP A 412 -1.19 23.30 -20.30
CA ASP A 412 -2.16 22.37 -20.88
C ASP A 412 -1.49 21.33 -21.78
N ALA A 413 -2.02 20.11 -21.76
CA ALA A 413 -1.65 19.07 -22.72
C ALA A 413 -2.00 19.54 -24.15
N LYS A 414 -1.01 19.49 -25.05
CA LYS A 414 -1.16 20.00 -26.41
C LYS A 414 -1.71 18.94 -27.35
N GLY A 415 -2.73 19.31 -28.13
CA GLY A 415 -3.27 18.42 -29.16
C GLY A 415 -3.85 17.11 -28.65
N GLY A 416 -4.34 17.08 -27.40
CA GLY A 416 -4.86 15.86 -26.79
C GLY A 416 -3.79 14.84 -26.36
N LEU A 417 -2.52 15.24 -26.32
CA LEU A 417 -1.38 14.40 -26.03
C LEU A 417 -0.70 14.82 -24.73
N LEU A 418 -0.53 13.90 -23.81
CA LEU A 418 0.36 14.07 -22.66
C LEU A 418 1.79 13.69 -23.09
N THR A 419 2.75 14.60 -22.87
CA THR A 419 4.17 14.33 -23.09
C THR A 419 4.94 14.48 -21.79
N ALA A 420 5.87 13.58 -21.52
CA ALA A 420 6.76 13.63 -20.36
C ALA A 420 8.16 13.14 -20.74
N SER A 421 9.19 13.92 -20.37
CA SER A 421 10.58 13.48 -20.43
C SER A 421 10.98 12.94 -19.07
N VAL A 422 11.25 11.64 -18.99
CA VAL A 422 11.49 10.95 -17.72
C VAL A 422 12.98 10.63 -17.60
N PRO A 423 13.66 11.14 -16.57
CA PRO A 423 15.08 10.85 -16.36
C PRO A 423 15.34 9.35 -16.22
N SER A 424 16.56 8.94 -16.52
CA SER A 424 17.03 7.58 -16.29
C SER A 424 16.89 7.20 -14.82
N MET A 425 16.41 5.98 -14.55
CA MET A 425 16.24 5.42 -13.20
C MET A 425 15.40 6.32 -12.29
N ASP A 426 14.31 6.85 -12.81
CA ASP A 426 13.44 7.81 -12.11
C ASP A 426 11.99 7.72 -12.60
N SER A 427 11.19 8.71 -12.26
CA SER A 427 9.79 8.80 -12.64
C SER A 427 9.33 10.22 -12.91
N ALA A 428 8.27 10.35 -13.70
CA ALA A 428 7.42 11.53 -13.72
C ALA A 428 6.10 11.22 -13.00
N PHE A 429 5.63 12.13 -12.17
CA PHE A 429 4.37 11.98 -11.46
C PHE A 429 3.52 13.22 -11.71
N LEU A 430 2.44 13.04 -12.43
CA LEU A 430 1.63 14.12 -13.00
C LEU A 430 0.18 14.00 -12.52
N LEU A 431 -0.47 15.15 -12.32
CA LEU A 431 -1.91 15.22 -12.10
C LEU A 431 -2.55 15.94 -13.28
N LEU A 432 -3.49 15.26 -13.93
CA LEU A 432 -4.27 15.81 -15.02
C LEU A 432 -5.62 16.30 -14.50
N THR A 433 -5.97 17.53 -14.82
CA THR A 433 -7.31 18.10 -14.60
C THR A 433 -7.98 18.27 -15.96
N PRO A 434 -9.04 17.50 -16.28
CA PRO A 434 -9.73 17.61 -17.56
C PRO A 434 -10.28 19.00 -17.77
N GLN A 435 -10.14 19.50 -18.97
CA GLN A 435 -10.79 20.74 -19.38
C GLN A 435 -12.06 20.38 -20.17
N PRO A 436 -13.22 21.01 -19.85
CA PRO A 436 -14.41 20.83 -20.65
C PRO A 436 -14.13 21.27 -22.09
N THR A 437 -14.55 20.47 -23.06
CA THR A 437 -14.64 20.94 -24.46
C THR A 437 -15.48 22.20 -24.46
N ALA A 438 -14.94 23.30 -24.96
CA ALA A 438 -15.72 24.50 -25.19
C ALA A 438 -16.93 24.09 -26.04
N GLN A 439 -18.14 24.16 -25.50
CA GLN A 439 -19.32 24.04 -26.33
C GLN A 439 -19.22 25.13 -27.41
N PRO A 440 -19.44 24.78 -28.67
CA PRO A 440 -19.56 25.81 -29.69
C PRO A 440 -20.62 26.81 -29.22
N THR A 441 -20.21 28.04 -28.98
CA THR A 441 -21.15 29.12 -28.74
C THR A 441 -22.12 29.13 -29.91
N ALA A 442 -23.34 28.66 -29.66
CA ALA A 442 -24.41 28.82 -30.64
C ALA A 442 -24.53 30.33 -30.88
N GLN A 443 -24.05 30.78 -32.02
CA GLN A 443 -24.36 32.11 -32.53
C GLN A 443 -25.86 32.17 -32.68
N HIS A 444 -26.58 32.69 -31.70
CA HIS A 444 -27.93 33.16 -31.88
C HIS A 444 -27.88 34.32 -32.89
N SER A 445 -28.08 33.98 -34.16
CA SER A 445 -28.54 34.95 -35.13
C SER A 445 -29.97 35.34 -34.71
N ALA A 446 -30.06 36.53 -34.11
CA ALA A 446 -31.32 37.14 -33.84
C ALA A 446 -31.98 37.50 -35.18
N GLN A 447 -32.89 36.70 -35.63
CA GLN A 447 -33.90 37.13 -36.59
C GLN A 447 -35.15 37.58 -35.82
N HIS A 448 -35.30 38.89 -35.74
CA HIS A 448 -36.55 39.54 -35.37
C HIS A 448 -37.68 39.07 -36.30
N SER A 449 -38.72 38.50 -35.73
CA SER A 449 -40.05 38.54 -36.34
C SER A 449 -41.07 38.73 -35.23
N ALA A 450 -41.62 39.90 -35.24
CA ALA A 450 -42.77 40.29 -34.45
C ALA A 450 -44.03 39.59 -34.94
N LEU A 451 -44.82 39.01 -34.04
CA LEU A 451 -46.28 38.96 -34.25
C LEU A 451 -46.97 38.87 -32.85
N HIS A 452 -47.99 39.69 -32.79
CA HIS A 452 -48.83 40.06 -31.66
C HIS A 452 -49.79 38.93 -31.21
N SER A 453 -50.16 39.06 -29.92
CA SER A 453 -51.46 38.91 -29.32
C SER A 453 -51.91 37.58 -28.70
N ALA A 454 -52.33 37.76 -27.49
CA ALA A 454 -53.49 37.27 -26.75
C ALA A 454 -53.25 36.30 -25.59
N LEU A 455 -53.34 36.86 -24.38
CA LEU A 455 -53.77 36.17 -23.17
C LEU A 455 -55.24 35.70 -23.25
N PRO A 456 -55.66 34.68 -22.53
CA PRO A 456 -56.21 34.96 -21.23
C PRO A 456 -55.87 33.99 -20.07
N SER A 457 -56.01 34.58 -18.88
CA SER A 457 -56.03 34.12 -17.50
C SER A 457 -56.81 32.83 -17.21
N ALA A 458 -56.27 31.98 -16.32
CA ALA A 458 -57.00 31.42 -15.17
C ALA A 458 -56.10 30.50 -14.31
N LEU A 459 -55.91 30.88 -13.07
CA LEU A 459 -55.58 29.97 -11.93
C LEU A 459 -56.84 29.21 -11.54
N PRO A 460 -56.74 28.02 -10.87
CA PRO A 460 -56.82 28.06 -9.45
C PRO A 460 -55.87 27.10 -8.69
N SER A 461 -55.62 27.55 -7.45
CA SER A 461 -55.11 26.95 -6.25
C SER A 461 -55.58 25.55 -5.90
N ALA A 462 -54.68 24.69 -5.34
CA ALA A 462 -54.91 23.97 -4.08
C ALA A 462 -53.68 23.11 -3.68
N LEU A 463 -53.12 23.40 -2.53
CA LEU A 463 -52.40 22.47 -1.66
C LEU A 463 -53.41 21.58 -0.88
N PRO A 464 -53.00 20.39 -0.43
CA PRO A 464 -52.90 20.17 1.02
C PRO A 464 -51.63 19.39 1.43
N SER A 465 -50.92 19.89 2.44
CA SER A 465 -50.82 19.46 3.85
C SER A 465 -50.45 17.97 4.09
N ALA A 466 -49.23 17.73 4.51
CA ALA A 466 -48.68 17.41 5.85
C ALA A 466 -49.04 16.02 6.48
N LEU A 467 -47.95 15.40 7.01
CA LEU A 467 -47.81 14.52 8.17
C LEU A 467 -47.67 13.01 7.92
N PRO A 468 -47.02 12.24 8.85
CA PRO A 468 -46.08 12.59 9.92
C PRO A 468 -44.81 11.71 10.03
N LEU A 469 -43.90 12.14 10.90
CA LEU A 469 -42.85 11.39 11.59
C LEU A 469 -43.37 10.15 12.33
N VAL A 470 -42.59 9.06 12.29
CA VAL A 470 -42.62 8.03 13.35
C VAL A 470 -41.18 7.80 13.82
N GLU A 471 -41.02 8.09 15.11
CA GLU A 471 -39.89 7.71 15.97
C GLU A 471 -39.95 6.24 16.40
N ALA A 472 -38.81 5.76 16.88
CA ALA A 472 -38.54 4.64 17.81
C ALA A 472 -38.56 3.22 17.22
N ALA A 473 -37.61 2.37 17.47
CA ALA A 473 -36.82 2.01 18.66
C ALA A 473 -35.47 1.41 18.24
#